data_493303b3445300ad9c3511d5a0520a21
#
_entry.id   493303b3445300ad9c3511d5a0520a21
#
_cell.length_a   1.000
_cell.length_b   1.000
_cell.length_c   1.000
_cell.angle_alpha   90.00
_cell.angle_beta   90.00
_cell.angle_gamma   90.00
#
_symmetry.space_group_name_H-M   'P 1'
#
loop_
_entity.id
_entity.type
_entity.pdbx_description
1 polymer ?
#
loop_
_entity_poly.entity_id
_entity_poly.type
_entity_poly.pdbx_seq_one_letter_code
_entity_poly.pdbx_strand_id
1 'polypeptide(L)'
;MAARWLSPHTRFASDPGGETYLQAADLFDPEERGGIALPGMLIISPEGDEIYRYQGRDFADRTNDDDLWEALAGLDLPAVDPEPWSYDAEVPDDLRGFFRPTDIGPYFRGNMYAAIAIGGRVEDAASQAMAREHRIMAKTTLEAWALLRGKG
;
A
#
# COMPACT_ATOMS: atom_id res chain seq x y z
N MET A 1 9.92 -4.91 16.83
CA MET A 1 10.97 -4.63 15.83
C MET A 1 10.61 -3.50 14.87
N ALA A 2 9.40 -3.40 14.35
CA ALA A 2 8.96 -2.34 13.43
C ALA A 2 9.12 -0.90 13.98
N ALA A 3 8.90 -0.68 15.27
CA ALA A 3 8.97 0.65 15.90
C ALA A 3 10.36 1.33 15.86
N ARG A 4 11.42 0.61 15.52
CA ARG A 4 12.78 1.15 15.42
C ARG A 4 13.02 1.98 14.16
N TRP A 5 12.15 1.85 13.18
CA TRP A 5 12.41 2.25 11.80
C TRP A 5 11.51 3.37 11.32
N LEU A 6 10.67 3.92 12.20
CA LEU A 6 9.69 4.91 11.81
C LEU A 6 9.81 6.18 12.64
N SER A 7 9.31 7.27 12.07
CA SER A 7 9.26 8.59 12.68
C SER A 7 8.81 8.52 14.15
N PRO A 8 9.39 9.31 15.05
CA PRO A 8 8.92 9.41 16.43
C PRO A 8 7.43 9.82 16.53
N HIS A 9 6.89 10.37 15.45
CA HIS A 9 5.47 10.73 15.35
C HIS A 9 4.57 9.55 14.94
N THR A 10 5.14 8.43 14.49
CA THR A 10 4.37 7.23 14.11
C THR A 10 4.12 6.36 15.33
N ARG A 11 2.86 5.96 15.51
CA ARG A 11 2.46 5.01 16.54
C ARG A 11 1.94 3.73 15.91
N PHE A 12 2.26 2.62 16.55
CA PHE A 12 1.77 1.31 16.16
C PHE A 12 0.72 0.86 17.16
N ALA A 13 -0.41 0.40 16.63
CA ALA A 13 -1.42 -0.30 17.40
C ALA A 13 -1.52 -1.74 16.88
N SER A 14 -1.74 -2.68 17.78
CA SER A 14 -1.99 -4.07 17.46
C SER A 14 -3.47 -4.36 17.61
N ASP A 15 -4.06 -4.96 16.58
CA ASP A 15 -5.47 -5.35 16.55
C ASP A 15 -5.61 -6.75 15.92
N PRO A 16 -5.21 -7.82 16.65
CA PRO A 16 -5.12 -9.17 16.09
C PRO A 16 -6.44 -9.74 15.59
N GLY A 17 -7.56 -9.34 16.17
CA GLY A 17 -8.90 -9.76 15.76
C GLY A 17 -9.64 -8.74 14.92
N GLY A 18 -9.03 -7.58 14.67
CA GLY A 18 -9.67 -6.49 13.94
C GLY A 18 -10.79 -5.77 14.68
N GLU A 19 -11.08 -6.16 15.93
CA GLU A 19 -12.28 -5.72 16.66
C GLU A 19 -12.16 -4.30 17.22
N THR A 20 -10.94 -3.85 17.51
CA THR A 20 -10.71 -2.58 18.19
C THR A 20 -10.69 -1.40 17.22
N TYR A 21 -9.99 -1.55 16.11
CA TYR A 21 -9.74 -0.46 15.15
C TYR A 21 -10.22 -0.78 13.74
N LEU A 22 -9.88 -1.97 13.23
CA LEU A 22 -10.07 -2.28 11.82
C LEU A 22 -11.53 -2.41 11.43
N GLN A 23 -12.36 -3.07 12.25
CA GLN A 23 -13.81 -3.17 12.01
C GLN A 23 -14.49 -1.81 12.14
N ALA A 24 -14.13 -1.02 13.16
CA ALA A 24 -14.67 0.32 13.35
C ALA A 24 -14.28 1.27 12.20
N ALA A 25 -13.13 1.06 11.59
CA ALA A 25 -12.64 1.81 10.44
C ALA A 25 -13.11 1.25 9.09
N ASP A 26 -13.88 0.16 9.08
CA ASP A 26 -14.27 -0.56 7.86
C ASP A 26 -13.06 -1.01 7.01
N LEU A 27 -12.01 -1.47 7.70
CA LEU A 27 -10.75 -1.96 7.11
C LEU A 27 -10.49 -3.42 7.45
N PHE A 28 -11.55 -4.21 7.65
CA PHE A 28 -11.44 -5.62 8.01
C PHE A 28 -12.35 -6.47 7.11
N ASP A 29 -11.78 -7.48 6.47
CA ASP A 29 -12.53 -8.50 5.75
C ASP A 29 -12.61 -9.77 6.60
N PRO A 30 -13.79 -10.11 7.16
CA PRO A 30 -13.97 -11.27 8.00
C PRO A 30 -14.02 -12.59 7.21
N GLU A 31 -14.25 -12.53 5.90
CA GLU A 31 -14.47 -13.70 5.06
C GLU A 31 -13.16 -14.25 4.50
N GLU A 32 -12.20 -13.37 4.17
CA GLU A 32 -10.95 -13.81 3.62
C GLU A 32 -10.05 -14.42 4.70
N ARG A 33 -9.63 -15.67 4.50
CA ARG A 33 -8.65 -16.40 5.34
C ARG A 33 -8.97 -16.42 6.84
N GLY A 34 -10.24 -16.27 7.22
CA GLY A 34 -10.65 -16.20 8.63
C GLY A 34 -10.47 -14.83 9.27
N GLY A 35 -10.35 -13.81 8.46
CA GLY A 35 -10.24 -12.41 8.84
C GLY A 35 -8.89 -11.79 8.53
N ILE A 36 -8.87 -10.76 7.68
CA ILE A 36 -7.67 -10.01 7.33
C ILE A 36 -7.90 -8.50 7.43
N ALA A 37 -6.81 -7.78 7.70
CA ALA A 37 -6.79 -6.34 7.55
C ALA A 37 -6.70 -5.96 6.06
N LEU A 38 -7.56 -5.07 5.61
CA LEU A 38 -7.46 -4.43 4.30
C LEU A 38 -6.44 -3.29 4.37
N PRO A 39 -5.63 -3.09 3.31
CA PRO A 39 -4.82 -1.89 3.21
C PRO A 39 -5.73 -0.66 3.21
N GLY A 40 -5.43 0.33 4.03
CA GLY A 40 -6.25 1.52 4.08
C GLY A 40 -5.50 2.73 4.60
N MET A 41 -6.04 3.89 4.31
CA MET A 41 -5.56 5.17 4.82
C MET A 41 -6.75 6.05 5.17
N LEU A 42 -6.69 6.63 6.36
CA LEU A 42 -7.65 7.60 6.85
C LEU A 42 -6.90 8.88 7.24
N ILE A 43 -7.44 10.02 6.84
CA ILE A 43 -7.03 11.31 7.39
C ILE A 43 -8.18 11.82 8.22
N ILE A 44 -7.89 12.07 9.48
CA ILE A 44 -8.85 12.59 10.45
C ILE A 44 -8.39 13.99 10.85
N SER A 45 -9.31 14.96 10.81
CA SER A 45 -9.03 16.32 11.25
C SER A 45 -8.78 16.38 12.76
N PRO A 46 -8.22 17.48 13.29
CA PRO A 46 -8.10 17.68 14.74
C PRO A 46 -9.44 17.64 15.48
N GLU A 47 -10.54 17.96 14.81
CA GLU A 47 -11.90 17.95 15.34
C GLU A 47 -12.52 16.54 15.34
N GLY A 48 -11.88 15.59 14.65
CA GLY A 48 -12.32 14.19 14.55
C GLY A 48 -13.10 13.86 13.28
N ASP A 49 -13.17 14.80 12.33
CA ASP A 49 -13.87 14.59 11.06
C ASP A 49 -12.99 13.78 10.08
N GLU A 50 -13.60 12.84 9.38
CA GLU A 50 -12.94 12.10 8.33
C GLU A 50 -12.82 12.97 7.07
N ILE A 51 -11.59 13.30 6.69
CA ILE A 51 -11.25 14.14 5.53
C ILE A 51 -10.98 13.32 4.29
N TYR A 52 -10.34 12.17 4.47
CA TYR A 52 -9.96 11.29 3.39
C TYR A 52 -10.07 9.84 3.82
N ARG A 53 -10.54 9.01 2.91
CA ARG A 53 -10.60 7.56 3.09
C ARG A 53 -10.11 6.86 1.82
N TYR A 54 -9.23 5.92 2.01
CA TYR A 54 -8.87 4.93 1.02
C TYR A 54 -9.01 3.55 1.64
N GLN A 55 -9.62 2.63 0.91
CA GLN A 55 -9.72 1.22 1.25
C GLN A 55 -9.24 0.39 0.06
N GLY A 56 -8.16 -0.33 0.25
CA GLY A 56 -7.62 -1.23 -0.77
C GLY A 56 -8.41 -2.53 -0.86
N ARG A 57 -8.46 -3.10 -2.05
CA ARG A 57 -9.19 -4.35 -2.35
C ARG A 57 -8.35 -5.60 -2.07
N ASP A 58 -7.04 -5.45 -2.08
CA ASP A 58 -6.09 -6.54 -1.79
C ASP A 58 -4.80 -5.99 -1.15
N PHE A 59 -3.91 -6.90 -0.77
CA PHE A 59 -2.66 -6.56 -0.05
C PHE A 59 -1.70 -5.64 -0.83
N ALA A 60 -1.82 -5.56 -2.13
CA ALA A 60 -0.95 -4.74 -2.99
C ALA A 60 -1.59 -3.39 -3.36
N ASP A 61 -2.89 -3.25 -3.14
CA ASP A 61 -3.64 -2.04 -3.46
C ASP A 61 -3.24 -0.90 -2.49
N ARG A 62 -2.90 0.25 -3.02
CA ARG A 62 -2.43 1.41 -2.25
C ARG A 62 -3.07 2.68 -2.75
N THR A 63 -3.22 3.66 -1.85
CA THR A 63 -3.70 4.99 -2.20
C THR A 63 -2.83 5.64 -3.27
N ASN A 64 -3.42 6.48 -4.09
CA ASN A 64 -2.71 7.38 -4.98
C ASN A 64 -2.17 8.57 -4.16
N ASP A 65 -0.89 8.87 -4.33
CA ASP A 65 -0.23 9.95 -3.61
C ASP A 65 -0.82 11.32 -3.98
N ASP A 66 -1.24 11.53 -5.23
CA ASP A 66 -1.84 12.79 -5.68
C ASP A 66 -3.16 13.07 -4.96
N ASP A 67 -4.03 12.07 -4.82
CA ASP A 67 -5.30 12.18 -4.09
C ASP A 67 -5.06 12.50 -2.61
N LEU A 68 -4.03 11.88 -2.03
CA LEU A 68 -3.60 12.11 -0.65
C LEU A 68 -3.11 13.55 -0.45
N TRP A 69 -2.27 14.06 -1.34
CA TRP A 69 -1.76 15.42 -1.28
C TRP A 69 -2.86 16.47 -1.48
N GLU A 70 -3.83 16.21 -2.37
CA GLU A 70 -4.98 17.06 -2.57
C GLU A 70 -5.84 17.17 -1.29
N ALA A 71 -6.10 16.02 -0.64
CA ALA A 71 -6.83 16.00 0.63
C ALA A 71 -6.10 16.77 1.74
N LEU A 72 -4.79 16.62 1.85
CA LEU A 72 -3.97 17.32 2.84
C LEU A 72 -3.90 18.84 2.57
N ALA A 73 -3.80 19.24 1.31
CA ALA A 73 -3.75 20.66 0.93
C ALA A 73 -5.03 21.42 1.29
N GLY A 74 -6.17 20.71 1.37
CA GLY A 74 -7.45 21.29 1.76
C GLY A 74 -7.60 21.59 3.27
N LEU A 75 -6.67 21.10 4.12
CA LEU A 75 -6.81 21.21 5.57
C LEU A 75 -6.41 22.57 6.15
N ASP A 76 -5.69 23.42 5.40
CA ASP A 76 -5.19 24.73 5.86
C ASP A 76 -4.57 24.69 7.29
N LEU A 77 -3.91 23.59 7.61
CA LEU A 77 -3.22 23.42 8.87
C LEU A 77 -1.85 24.06 8.82
N PRO A 78 -1.38 24.68 9.93
CA PRO A 78 -0.03 25.18 9.99
C PRO A 78 0.96 24.05 9.76
N ALA A 79 1.93 24.25 8.86
CA ALA A 79 3.01 23.32 8.68
C ALA A 79 3.70 23.10 10.04
N VAL A 80 3.79 21.86 10.46
CA VAL A 80 4.73 21.51 11.51
C VAL A 80 6.09 21.73 10.90
N ASP A 81 6.88 22.67 11.43
CA ASP A 81 8.28 22.85 11.02
C ASP A 81 9.08 21.67 11.61
N PRO A 82 9.28 20.60 10.87
CA PRO A 82 10.11 19.54 11.36
C PRO A 82 11.55 20.00 11.16
N GLU A 83 12.33 20.03 12.20
CA GLU A 83 13.76 19.79 12.04
C GLU A 83 13.89 18.66 10.99
N PRO A 84 14.71 18.85 9.94
CA PRO A 84 14.84 17.82 8.92
C PRO A 84 15.22 16.51 9.59
N TRP A 85 14.26 15.62 9.63
CA TRP A 85 14.43 14.34 10.26
C TRP A 85 15.33 13.48 9.35
N SER A 86 16.58 13.30 9.76
CA SER A 86 17.48 12.38 9.08
C SER A 86 17.39 11.01 9.76
N TYR A 87 17.10 10.02 8.98
CA TYR A 87 16.98 8.65 9.43
C TYR A 87 18.08 7.79 8.79
N ASP A 88 19.06 7.41 9.61
CA ASP A 88 20.04 6.40 9.23
C ASP A 88 19.46 5.01 9.48
N ALA A 89 18.95 4.40 8.43
CA ALA A 89 18.49 3.03 8.49
C ALA A 89 19.71 2.09 8.59
N GLU A 90 19.91 1.48 9.73
CA GLU A 90 20.77 0.30 9.80
C GLU A 90 20.14 -0.81 8.95
N VAL A 91 20.81 -1.20 7.88
CA VAL A 91 20.39 -2.35 7.08
C VAL A 91 20.55 -3.61 7.93
N PRO A 92 19.50 -4.43 8.15
CA PRO A 92 19.63 -5.66 8.89
C PRO A 92 20.66 -6.61 8.24
N ASP A 93 21.48 -7.27 9.04
CA ASP A 93 22.44 -8.27 8.55
C ASP A 93 21.74 -9.46 7.85
N ASP A 94 20.52 -9.76 8.29
CA ASP A 94 19.67 -10.81 7.72
C ASP A 94 18.57 -10.20 6.83
N LEU A 95 18.76 -10.30 5.54
CA LEU A 95 17.82 -9.83 4.51
C LEU A 95 16.86 -10.93 4.01
N ARG A 96 16.83 -12.10 4.67
CA ARG A 96 15.89 -13.17 4.29
C ARG A 96 14.46 -12.70 4.54
N GLY A 97 13.62 -12.85 3.53
CA GLY A 97 12.23 -12.39 3.57
C GLY A 97 12.03 -10.92 3.16
N PHE A 98 13.08 -10.16 2.89
CA PHE A 98 12.94 -8.83 2.31
C PHE A 98 12.78 -8.91 0.79
N PHE A 99 11.90 -8.09 0.28
CA PHE A 99 11.75 -7.89 -1.16
C PHE A 99 12.87 -6.96 -1.64
N ARG A 100 13.77 -7.49 -2.45
CA ARG A 100 14.96 -6.76 -2.92
C ARG A 100 14.67 -6.08 -4.27
N PRO A 101 15.39 -5.02 -4.63
CA PRO A 101 15.29 -4.41 -5.95
C PRO A 101 15.45 -5.40 -7.10
N THR A 102 16.29 -6.41 -6.94
CA THR A 102 16.49 -7.49 -7.94
C THR A 102 15.24 -8.36 -8.12
N ASP A 103 14.34 -8.41 -7.15
CA ASP A 103 13.17 -9.26 -7.16
C ASP A 103 11.98 -8.60 -7.89
N ILE A 104 12.02 -7.27 -8.09
CA ILE A 104 10.97 -6.49 -8.77
C ILE A 104 10.64 -7.06 -10.14
N GLY A 105 11.66 -7.24 -10.97
CA GLY A 105 11.48 -7.73 -12.34
C GLY A 105 10.83 -9.11 -12.43
N PRO A 106 11.37 -10.15 -11.77
CA PRO A 106 10.76 -11.47 -11.71
C PRO A 106 9.35 -11.48 -11.14
N TYR A 107 9.13 -10.75 -10.02
CA TYR A 107 7.85 -10.68 -9.33
C TYR A 107 6.74 -10.10 -10.22
N PHE A 108 6.96 -8.92 -10.79
CA PHE A 108 5.93 -8.28 -11.63
C PHE A 108 5.75 -8.97 -13.00
N ARG A 109 6.76 -9.64 -13.53
CA ARG A 109 6.54 -10.53 -14.69
C ARG A 109 5.63 -11.71 -14.32
N GLY A 110 5.85 -12.32 -13.15
CA GLY A 110 4.98 -13.38 -12.63
C GLY A 110 3.54 -12.91 -12.49
N ASN A 111 3.32 -11.76 -11.87
CA ASN A 111 2.00 -11.13 -11.72
C ASN A 111 1.32 -10.85 -13.06
N MET A 112 2.07 -10.33 -14.03
CA MET A 112 1.54 -10.06 -15.38
C MET A 112 1.04 -11.35 -16.06
N TYR A 113 1.81 -12.43 -16.01
CA TYR A 113 1.42 -13.71 -16.61
C TYR A 113 0.27 -14.37 -15.83
N ALA A 114 0.27 -14.26 -14.50
CA ALA A 114 -0.84 -14.73 -13.67
C ALA A 114 -2.16 -14.01 -14.03
N ALA A 115 -2.11 -12.69 -14.15
CA ALA A 115 -3.27 -11.90 -14.56
C ALA A 115 -3.79 -12.27 -15.96
N ILE A 116 -2.91 -12.56 -16.91
CA ILE A 116 -3.29 -13.04 -18.24
C ILE A 116 -3.98 -14.42 -18.14
N ALA A 117 -3.41 -15.33 -17.35
CA ALA A 117 -3.96 -16.67 -17.17
C ALA A 117 -5.30 -16.66 -16.46
N ILE A 118 -5.49 -15.82 -15.45
CA ILE A 118 -6.75 -15.62 -14.73
C ILE A 118 -7.78 -15.03 -15.68
N GLY A 119 -7.45 -13.92 -16.37
CA GLY A 119 -8.35 -13.24 -17.29
C GLY A 119 -8.85 -14.12 -18.43
N GLY A 120 -8.06 -15.14 -18.83
CA GLY A 120 -8.47 -16.13 -19.84
C GLY A 120 -9.36 -17.26 -19.29
N ARG A 121 -9.56 -17.35 -17.97
CA ARG A 121 -10.34 -18.41 -17.33
C ARG A 121 -11.63 -17.94 -16.70
N VAL A 122 -11.69 -16.66 -16.32
CA VAL A 122 -12.88 -16.07 -15.70
C VAL A 122 -13.87 -15.65 -16.79
N GLU A 123 -15.15 -15.88 -16.56
CA GLU A 123 -16.21 -15.62 -17.54
C GLU A 123 -16.91 -14.27 -17.29
N ASP A 124 -16.97 -13.83 -16.03
CA ASP A 124 -17.66 -12.60 -15.67
C ASP A 124 -16.85 -11.35 -16.00
N ALA A 125 -17.56 -10.28 -16.36
CA ALA A 125 -16.94 -9.04 -16.84
C ALA A 125 -16.14 -8.30 -15.74
N ALA A 126 -16.55 -8.41 -14.49
CA ALA A 126 -15.88 -7.73 -13.36
C ALA A 126 -14.51 -8.37 -13.10
N SER A 127 -14.45 -9.71 -13.01
CA SER A 127 -13.20 -10.45 -12.87
C SER A 127 -12.26 -10.25 -14.06
N GLN A 128 -12.81 -10.18 -15.29
CA GLN A 128 -12.01 -9.87 -16.47
C GLN A 128 -11.45 -8.44 -16.43
N ALA A 129 -12.21 -7.47 -15.93
CA ALA A 129 -11.75 -6.09 -15.75
C ALA A 129 -10.63 -6.03 -14.73
N MET A 130 -10.79 -6.68 -13.58
CA MET A 130 -9.77 -6.77 -12.54
C MET A 130 -8.46 -7.40 -13.05
N ALA A 131 -8.56 -8.50 -13.80
CA ALA A 131 -7.37 -9.12 -14.39
C ALA A 131 -6.67 -8.20 -15.40
N ARG A 132 -7.42 -7.40 -16.16
CA ARG A 132 -6.85 -6.39 -17.07
C ARG A 132 -6.12 -5.29 -16.29
N GLU A 133 -6.72 -4.75 -15.23
CA GLU A 133 -6.11 -3.73 -14.35
C GLU A 133 -4.80 -4.25 -13.75
N HIS A 134 -4.81 -5.45 -13.19
CA HIS A 134 -3.62 -6.10 -12.64
C HIS A 134 -2.50 -6.26 -13.66
N ARG A 135 -2.85 -6.64 -14.89
CA ARG A 135 -1.88 -6.75 -15.98
C ARG A 135 -1.27 -5.39 -16.34
N ILE A 136 -2.11 -4.34 -16.39
CA ILE A 136 -1.66 -2.96 -16.69
C ILE A 136 -0.71 -2.49 -15.58
N MET A 137 -1.11 -2.63 -14.32
CA MET A 137 -0.27 -2.28 -13.16
C MET A 137 1.10 -2.97 -13.23
N ALA A 138 1.12 -4.28 -13.41
CA ALA A 138 2.37 -5.04 -13.49
C ALA A 138 3.26 -4.58 -14.65
N LYS A 139 2.67 -4.30 -15.81
CA LYS A 139 3.39 -3.79 -16.99
C LYS A 139 3.98 -2.40 -16.72
N THR A 140 3.18 -1.48 -16.18
CA THR A 140 3.63 -0.11 -15.87
C THR A 140 4.75 -0.12 -14.83
N THR A 141 4.67 -0.98 -13.81
CA THR A 141 5.75 -1.14 -12.83
C THR A 141 7.04 -1.64 -13.47
N LEU A 142 6.97 -2.60 -14.40
CA LEU A 142 8.14 -3.08 -15.12
C LEU A 142 8.77 -2.00 -16.00
N GLU A 143 7.97 -1.17 -16.65
CA GLU A 143 8.43 -0.04 -17.47
C GLU A 143 9.10 1.02 -16.60
N ALA A 144 8.48 1.41 -15.48
CA ALA A 144 9.08 2.33 -14.52
C ALA A 144 10.40 1.81 -13.95
N TRP A 145 10.42 0.53 -13.59
CA TRP A 145 11.63 -0.12 -13.10
C TRP A 145 12.76 -0.13 -14.13
N ALA A 146 12.45 -0.37 -15.39
CA ALA A 146 13.44 -0.31 -16.47
C ALA A 146 14.04 1.08 -16.63
N LEU A 147 13.21 2.15 -16.51
CA LEU A 147 13.66 3.54 -16.56
C LEU A 147 14.58 3.89 -15.38
N LEU A 148 14.27 3.42 -14.19
CA LEU A 148 15.11 3.64 -13.00
C LEU A 148 16.47 2.98 -13.13
N ARG A 149 16.53 1.77 -13.67
CA ARG A 149 17.78 1.04 -13.90
C ARG A 149 18.64 1.59 -15.04
N GLY A 150 18.03 2.23 -16.02
CA GLY A 150 18.75 2.86 -17.14
C GLY A 150 19.38 4.22 -16.81
N LYS A 151 19.14 4.75 -15.62
CA LYS A 151 19.67 6.05 -15.16
C LYS A 151 20.89 5.90 -14.20
N GLY A 152 21.37 4.68 -13.98
CA GLY A 152 22.53 4.37 -13.14
C GLY A 152 23.80 4.07 -13.93
#